data_c778f0965d473c696431a6a4e9c459fc
#
_entry.id   c778f0965d473c696431a6a4e9c459fc
#
_cell.length_a   1.000
_cell.length_b   1.000
_cell.length_c   1.000
_cell.angle_alpha   90.00
_cell.angle_beta   90.00
_cell.angle_gamma   90.00
#
_symmetry.space_group_name_H-M   'P 1'
#
loop_
_entity.id
_entity.type
_entity.pdbx_description
1 polymer ?
#
loop_
_entity_poly.entity_id
_entity_poly.type
_entity_poly.pdbx_seq_one_letter_code
_entity_poly.pdbx_strand_id
1 'polypeptide(L)'
;MKKTDFRVMNNQDVELEFDGKAIAFIKSRKADHKIHAMAEEMIKMALDIGIELTDVIVDGGANEDIDRGSITDFCQTLDKTGAVVVFVDNIFSFTTEPDDLFKFIDTLMNRPVLLVDMEHNHTWA
;
A
#
# COMPACT_ATOMS: atom_id res chain seq x y z
N MET A 1 6.43 21.60 2.10
CA MET A 1 6.21 20.46 1.20
C MET A 1 5.20 20.82 0.14
N LYS A 2 5.47 20.37 -1.05
CA LYS A 2 4.52 20.62 -2.12
C LYS A 2 3.36 19.64 -2.02
N LYS A 3 2.15 20.16 -2.11
CA LYS A 3 0.94 19.36 -2.08
C LYS A 3 0.37 19.26 -3.48
N THR A 4 -0.28 18.18 -3.76
CA THR A 4 -0.89 17.93 -5.05
C THR A 4 -2.40 17.91 -4.91
N ASP A 5 -3.06 18.64 -5.79
CA ASP A 5 -4.51 18.69 -5.79
C ASP A 5 -5.05 17.83 -6.92
N PHE A 6 -5.71 16.73 -6.54
CA PHE A 6 -6.23 15.80 -7.53
C PHE A 6 -7.39 16.35 -8.34
N ARG A 7 -8.08 17.35 -7.83
CA ARG A 7 -9.17 17.95 -8.58
C ARG A 7 -8.67 18.77 -9.74
N VAL A 8 -7.44 19.27 -9.63
CA VAL A 8 -6.81 20.00 -10.73
C VAL A 8 -6.69 19.11 -11.95
N MET A 9 -6.41 17.84 -11.74
CA MET A 9 -6.26 16.89 -12.83
C MET A 9 -7.56 16.71 -13.60
N ASN A 10 -8.70 16.97 -12.95
CA ASN A 10 -10.00 16.84 -13.57
C ASN A 10 -10.54 18.18 -14.05
N ASN A 11 -10.34 19.23 -13.28
CA ASN A 11 -10.91 20.55 -13.51
C ASN A 11 -9.92 21.59 -13.99
N GLN A 12 -8.66 21.36 -13.69
CA GLN A 12 -7.55 22.22 -14.09
C GLN A 12 -7.49 23.57 -13.37
N ASP A 13 -8.52 23.91 -12.63
CA ASP A 13 -8.58 25.19 -11.93
C ASP A 13 -8.55 25.03 -10.43
N VAL A 14 -8.84 23.83 -9.95
CA VAL A 14 -8.97 23.59 -8.53
C VAL A 14 -7.70 22.98 -7.99
N GLU A 15 -7.08 23.69 -7.08
CA GLU A 15 -5.86 23.23 -6.43
C GLU A 15 -6.25 22.46 -5.18
N LEU A 16 -6.23 21.14 -5.27
CA LEU A 16 -6.53 20.28 -4.13
C LEU A 16 -5.21 19.73 -3.60
N GLU A 17 -4.73 20.34 -2.57
CA GLU A 17 -3.48 19.92 -2.00
C GLU A 17 -3.64 18.58 -1.29
N PHE A 18 -2.81 17.64 -1.66
CA PHE A 18 -2.82 16.32 -1.07
C PHE A 18 -1.50 16.07 -0.38
N ASP A 19 -1.57 15.94 0.94
CA ASP A 19 -0.40 15.81 1.78
C ASP A 19 -0.41 14.45 2.45
N GLY A 20 -0.53 13.42 1.64
CA GLY A 20 -0.63 12.06 2.13
C GLY A 20 0.65 11.28 2.00
N LYS A 21 0.71 10.19 2.73
CA LYS A 21 1.80 9.22 2.67
C LYS A 21 1.27 7.88 2.21
N ALA A 22 2.16 7.09 1.63
CA ALA A 22 1.85 5.73 1.26
C ALA A 22 2.84 4.79 1.93
N ILE A 23 2.41 3.57 2.17
CA ILE A 23 3.29 2.47 2.56
C ILE A 23 3.02 1.31 1.63
N ALA A 24 3.94 0.36 1.60
CA ALA A 24 3.82 -0.81 0.75
C ALA A 24 4.08 -2.09 1.52
N PHE A 25 3.43 -3.16 1.11
CA PHE A 25 3.66 -4.49 1.63
C PHE A 25 3.95 -5.44 0.48
N ILE A 26 5.09 -6.11 0.53
CA ILE A 26 5.51 -7.04 -0.49
C ILE A 26 5.85 -8.36 0.19
N LYS A 27 5.20 -9.45 -0.24
CA LYS A 27 5.57 -10.78 0.21
C LYS A 27 6.20 -11.50 -0.97
N SER A 28 7.52 -11.68 -0.91
CA SER A 28 8.24 -12.29 -2.02
C SER A 28 9.52 -12.94 -1.54
N ARG A 29 9.82 -14.11 -2.11
CA ARG A 29 11.07 -14.82 -1.91
C ARG A 29 11.96 -14.70 -3.14
N LYS A 30 11.63 -13.79 -4.03
CA LYS A 30 12.41 -13.53 -5.23
C LYS A 30 13.72 -12.85 -4.88
N ALA A 31 14.61 -12.76 -5.85
CA ALA A 31 15.88 -12.08 -5.67
C ALA A 31 15.67 -10.59 -5.35
N ASP A 32 16.59 -10.01 -4.59
CA ASP A 32 16.48 -8.62 -4.12
C ASP A 32 16.21 -7.63 -5.24
N HIS A 33 16.85 -7.81 -6.41
CA HIS A 33 16.64 -6.87 -7.51
C HIS A 33 15.19 -6.88 -8.03
N LYS A 34 14.49 -8.01 -7.93
CA LYS A 34 13.08 -8.08 -8.33
C LYS A 34 12.18 -7.41 -7.32
N ILE A 35 12.50 -7.56 -6.03
CA ILE A 35 11.77 -6.89 -4.96
C ILE A 35 11.97 -5.38 -5.10
N HIS A 36 13.20 -4.93 -5.37
CA HIS A 36 13.49 -3.52 -5.60
C HIS A 36 12.71 -2.98 -6.79
N ALA A 37 12.61 -3.74 -7.86
CA ALA A 37 11.85 -3.31 -9.04
C ALA A 37 10.37 -3.12 -8.72
N MET A 38 9.79 -4.03 -7.93
CA MET A 38 8.40 -3.88 -7.49
C MET A 38 8.22 -2.63 -6.62
N ALA A 39 9.15 -2.41 -5.68
CA ALA A 39 9.10 -1.24 -4.82
C ALA A 39 9.23 0.05 -5.63
N GLU A 40 10.12 0.10 -6.59
CA GLU A 40 10.30 1.26 -7.46
C GLU A 40 9.03 1.57 -8.25
N GLU A 41 8.34 0.55 -8.73
CA GLU A 41 7.09 0.74 -9.45
C GLU A 41 6.01 1.34 -8.53
N MET A 42 5.94 0.88 -7.29
CA MET A 42 5.02 1.42 -6.30
C MET A 42 5.37 2.88 -5.96
N ILE A 43 6.66 3.17 -5.79
CA ILE A 43 7.14 4.53 -5.53
C ILE A 43 6.73 5.45 -6.68
N LYS A 44 6.91 4.99 -7.90
CA LYS A 44 6.56 5.76 -9.08
C LYS A 44 5.06 6.05 -9.14
N MET A 45 4.24 5.05 -8.87
CA MET A 45 2.79 5.23 -8.84
C MET A 45 2.38 6.24 -7.77
N ALA A 46 2.99 6.15 -6.59
CA ALA A 46 2.72 7.09 -5.52
C ALA A 46 3.08 8.53 -5.94
N LEU A 47 4.23 8.70 -6.55
CA LEU A 47 4.66 10.01 -7.02
C LEU A 47 3.74 10.55 -8.11
N ASP A 48 3.24 9.70 -8.99
CA ASP A 48 2.33 10.10 -10.06
C ASP A 48 1.04 10.69 -9.51
N ILE A 49 0.62 10.26 -8.32
CA ILE A 49 -0.57 10.81 -7.67
C ILE A 49 -0.23 11.81 -6.58
N GLY A 50 1.03 12.23 -6.49
CA GLY A 50 1.46 13.29 -5.59
C GLY A 50 1.64 12.87 -4.14
N ILE A 51 1.90 11.59 -3.90
CA ILE A 51 2.07 11.04 -2.56
C ILE A 51 3.48 10.48 -2.41
N GLU A 52 4.00 10.57 -1.19
CA GLU A 52 5.30 9.99 -0.89
C GLU A 52 5.13 8.59 -0.30
N LEU A 53 5.78 7.61 -0.91
CA LEU A 53 5.88 6.26 -0.34
C LEU A 53 7.04 6.26 0.66
N THR A 54 6.72 6.13 1.94
CA THR A 54 7.70 6.31 3.01
C THR A 54 8.29 5.00 3.51
N ASP A 55 7.55 3.92 3.43
CA ASP A 55 7.96 2.63 4.00
C ASP A 55 7.56 1.48 3.10
N VAL A 56 8.44 0.51 2.97
CA VAL A 56 8.16 -0.74 2.27
C VAL A 56 8.46 -1.88 3.24
N ILE A 57 7.43 -2.64 3.59
CA ILE A 57 7.58 -3.82 4.42
C ILE A 57 7.72 -5.02 3.50
N VAL A 58 8.82 -5.74 3.61
CA VAL A 58 9.09 -6.92 2.79
C VAL A 58 9.04 -8.16 3.66
N ASP A 59 8.16 -9.09 3.30
CA ASP A 59 8.06 -10.39 3.96
C ASP A 59 8.63 -11.46 3.03
N GLY A 60 9.80 -11.96 3.38
CA GLY A 60 10.45 -13.03 2.63
C GLY A 60 10.21 -14.42 3.20
N GLY A 61 9.37 -14.53 4.22
CA GLY A 61 9.11 -15.81 4.90
C GLY A 61 8.09 -16.69 4.19
N ALA A 62 7.98 -17.92 4.65
CA ALA A 62 7.03 -18.89 4.11
C ALA A 62 5.68 -18.88 4.84
N ASN A 63 5.61 -18.26 6.03
CA ASN A 63 4.39 -18.21 6.82
C ASN A 63 3.37 -17.31 6.14
N GLU A 64 2.14 -17.82 5.97
CA GLU A 64 1.04 -17.12 5.32
C GLU A 64 -0.09 -16.76 6.28
N ASP A 65 0.09 -16.99 7.58
CA ASP A 65 -0.91 -16.66 8.57
C ASP A 65 -1.05 -15.15 8.72
N ILE A 66 -2.28 -14.71 8.98
CA ILE A 66 -2.57 -13.28 9.10
C ILE A 66 -1.93 -12.66 10.36
N ASP A 67 -1.68 -13.45 11.38
CA ASP A 67 -1.12 -12.95 12.63
C ASP A 67 0.39 -13.15 12.77
N ARG A 68 1.10 -13.25 11.64
CA ARG A 68 2.56 -13.31 11.63
C ARG A 68 3.18 -11.92 11.82
N GLY A 69 4.47 -11.91 12.17
CA GLY A 69 5.19 -10.67 12.54
C GLY A 69 5.18 -9.57 11.48
N SER A 70 5.28 -9.94 10.20
CA SER A 70 5.29 -8.92 9.13
C SER A 70 3.96 -8.18 9.04
N ILE A 71 2.85 -8.85 9.31
CA ILE A 71 1.54 -8.19 9.33
C ILE A 71 1.45 -7.25 10.52
N THR A 72 1.98 -7.65 11.67
CA THR A 72 2.06 -6.77 12.84
C THR A 72 2.88 -5.52 12.51
N ASP A 73 4.03 -5.69 11.87
CA ASP A 73 4.89 -4.58 11.47
C ASP A 73 4.17 -3.66 10.48
N PHE A 74 3.45 -4.23 9.53
CA PHE A 74 2.66 -3.47 8.57
C PHE A 74 1.61 -2.62 9.29
N CYS A 75 0.84 -3.22 10.18
CA CYS A 75 -0.21 -2.51 10.89
C CYS A 75 0.36 -1.40 11.78
N GLN A 76 1.48 -1.66 12.46
CA GLN A 76 2.15 -0.65 13.27
C GLN A 76 2.67 0.50 12.42
N THR A 77 3.24 0.19 11.25
CA THR A 77 3.72 1.21 10.32
C THR A 77 2.57 2.05 9.80
N LEU A 78 1.45 1.41 9.47
CA LEU A 78 0.26 2.11 9.03
C LEU A 78 -0.24 3.10 10.10
N ASP A 79 -0.29 2.66 11.35
CA ASP A 79 -0.70 3.51 12.46
C ASP A 79 0.28 4.66 12.69
N LYS A 80 1.57 4.36 12.63
CA LYS A 80 2.61 5.34 12.90
C LYS A 80 2.69 6.42 11.83
N THR A 81 2.55 6.03 10.56
CA THR A 81 2.70 6.97 9.45
C THR A 81 1.40 7.71 9.13
N GLY A 82 0.27 7.13 9.50
CA GLY A 82 -1.02 7.67 9.08
C GLY A 82 -1.21 7.61 7.57
N ALA A 83 -0.60 6.62 6.91
CA ALA A 83 -0.66 6.51 5.46
C ALA A 83 -2.09 6.42 4.97
N VAL A 84 -2.35 7.06 3.84
CA VAL A 84 -3.67 7.09 3.21
C VAL A 84 -3.73 6.20 1.97
N VAL A 85 -2.60 5.69 1.53
CA VAL A 85 -2.53 4.74 0.42
C VAL A 85 -1.63 3.58 0.82
N VAL A 86 -2.09 2.37 0.55
CA VAL A 86 -1.32 1.16 0.76
C VAL A 86 -1.18 0.45 -0.58
N PHE A 87 0.06 0.20 -0.99
CA PHE A 87 0.33 -0.65 -2.14
C PHE A 87 0.66 -2.04 -1.64
N VAL A 88 0.14 -3.05 -2.29
CA VAL A 88 0.48 -4.45 -2.01
C VAL A 88 0.76 -5.12 -3.35
N ASP A 89 1.76 -5.98 -3.38
CA ASP A 89 2.09 -6.71 -4.61
C ASP A 89 0.92 -7.60 -5.05
N ASN A 90 0.22 -8.20 -4.07
CA ASN A 90 -0.94 -9.05 -4.30
C ASN A 90 -1.69 -9.13 -2.97
N ILE A 91 -3.01 -8.97 -2.97
CA ILE A 91 -3.77 -9.01 -1.71
C ILE A 91 -3.58 -10.32 -0.96
N PHE A 92 -3.35 -11.42 -1.67
CA PHE A 92 -3.08 -12.70 -1.02
C PHE A 92 -1.73 -12.76 -0.32
N SER A 93 -0.92 -11.71 -0.47
CA SER A 93 0.30 -11.54 0.32
C SER A 93 0.00 -11.32 1.80
N PHE A 94 -1.16 -10.77 2.13
CA PHE A 94 -1.56 -10.62 3.53
C PHE A 94 -1.85 -11.98 4.15
N THR A 95 -2.67 -12.78 3.50
CA THR A 95 -2.93 -14.17 3.86
C THR A 95 -3.64 -14.87 2.70
N THR A 96 -3.48 -16.17 2.62
CA THR A 96 -4.17 -16.98 1.61
C THR A 96 -5.48 -17.57 2.13
N GLU A 97 -5.77 -17.42 3.42
CA GLU A 97 -7.04 -17.87 4.01
C GLU A 97 -8.14 -16.86 3.67
N PRO A 98 -9.18 -17.23 2.90
CA PRO A 98 -10.16 -16.28 2.40
C PRO A 98 -10.90 -15.50 3.49
N ASP A 99 -11.34 -16.18 4.54
CA ASP A 99 -12.10 -15.52 5.60
C ASP A 99 -11.25 -14.50 6.34
N ASP A 100 -10.00 -14.86 6.65
CA ASP A 100 -9.07 -13.95 7.31
C ASP A 100 -8.72 -12.77 6.41
N LEU A 101 -8.57 -13.04 5.12
CA LEU A 101 -8.26 -11.98 4.15
C LEU A 101 -9.39 -10.96 4.09
N PHE A 102 -10.64 -11.41 3.98
CA PHE A 102 -11.78 -10.52 3.91
C PHE A 102 -11.92 -9.69 5.19
N LYS A 103 -11.73 -10.31 6.35
CA LYS A 103 -11.76 -9.58 7.62
C LYS A 103 -10.66 -8.53 7.69
N PHE A 104 -9.48 -8.87 7.21
CA PHE A 104 -8.35 -7.95 7.21
C PHE A 104 -8.61 -6.76 6.29
N ILE A 105 -9.10 -7.01 5.09
CA ILE A 105 -9.44 -5.94 4.14
C ILE A 105 -10.54 -5.06 4.72
N ASP A 106 -11.56 -5.64 5.33
CA ASP A 106 -12.62 -4.88 5.99
C ASP A 106 -12.05 -3.96 7.06
N THR A 107 -11.12 -4.47 7.86
CA THR A 107 -10.47 -3.68 8.90
C THR A 107 -9.69 -2.52 8.29
N LEU A 108 -8.98 -2.76 7.19
CA LEU A 108 -8.28 -1.70 6.49
C LEU A 108 -9.25 -0.65 5.95
N MET A 109 -10.36 -1.09 5.38
CA MET A 109 -11.33 -0.18 4.76
C MET A 109 -12.12 0.64 5.78
N ASN A 110 -12.04 0.32 7.06
CA ASN A 110 -12.58 1.17 8.11
C ASN A 110 -11.70 2.39 8.37
N ARG A 111 -10.54 2.46 7.77
CA ARG A 111 -9.64 3.61 7.80
C ARG A 111 -9.81 4.41 6.51
N PRO A 112 -9.46 5.68 6.50
CA PRO A 112 -9.44 6.46 5.25
C PRO A 112 -8.21 6.08 4.41
N VAL A 113 -8.18 4.84 3.92
CA VAL A 113 -7.06 4.25 3.20
C VAL A 113 -7.52 3.73 1.85
N LEU A 114 -6.71 3.97 0.83
CA LEU A 114 -6.86 3.38 -0.48
C LEU A 114 -5.89 2.21 -0.57
N LEU A 115 -6.39 1.02 -0.89
CA LEU A 115 -5.57 -0.17 -1.03
C LEU A 115 -5.43 -0.51 -2.51
N VAL A 116 -4.20 -0.60 -2.98
CA VAL A 116 -3.90 -0.88 -4.39
C VAL A 116 -3.22 -2.24 -4.51
N ASP A 117 -3.88 -3.17 -5.16
CA ASP A 117 -3.33 -4.49 -5.49
C ASP A 117 -2.64 -4.38 -6.85
N MET A 118 -1.31 -4.48 -6.85
CA MET A 118 -0.52 -4.26 -8.06
C MET A 118 -0.71 -5.36 -9.09
N GLU A 119 -0.75 -6.60 -8.65
CA GLU A 119 -0.85 -7.72 -9.58
C GLU A 119 -2.22 -7.78 -10.26
N HIS A 120 -3.28 -7.53 -9.52
CA HIS A 120 -4.63 -7.59 -10.06
C HIS A 120 -5.10 -6.24 -10.61
N ASN A 121 -4.27 -5.22 -10.48
CA ASN A 121 -4.60 -3.86 -10.93
C ASN A 121 -5.96 -3.41 -10.38
N HIS A 122 -6.19 -3.68 -9.11
CA HIS A 122 -7.45 -3.40 -8.44
C HIS A 122 -7.24 -2.49 -7.25
N THR A 123 -8.19 -1.58 -7.05
CA THR A 123 -8.14 -0.62 -5.96
C THR A 123 -9.37 -0.79 -5.07
N TRP A 124 -9.12 -0.85 -3.77
CA TRP A 124 -10.14 -0.94 -2.74
C TRP A 124 -10.21 0.42 -2.03
N ALA A 125 -11.40 0.94 -1.89
CA ALA A 125 -11.60 2.24 -1.26
C ALA A 125 -12.74 2.22 -0.26
#